data_da8a7222ac4ff035bc0650eca62a94a9
#
_entry.id   da8a7222ac4ff035bc0650eca62a94a9
#
_cell.length_a   1.000
_cell.length_b   1.000
_cell.length_c   1.000
_cell.angle_alpha   90.00
_cell.angle_beta   90.00
_cell.angle_gamma   90.00
#
_symmetry.space_group_name_H-M   'P 1'
#
loop_
_entity.id
_entity.type
_entity.pdbx_description
1 polymer ?
#
loop_
_entity_poly.entity_id
_entity_poly.type
_entity_poly.pdbx_seq_one_letter_code
_entity_poly.pdbx_strand_id
1 'polypeptide(L)'
;MSEQQAAENREVVIEAKNLGVKFHTGNRTDDYKSFALRFIKREKDPNAGEAFWPLRDLSFKGYKGEILGIIGSNGSGKTTVCKMLSGILEKDEGELMVNGRVSALFSMGMGFDKELTGRENAYLNGMMLGISKDRINEFIDDIHEFSGLGKFLDRPTKTYSSGMKARLGFSVAAHLEPEILILDEALNTGDASFGQRAADKMKELVEKAKMVILVTHSLKYARRNCDRLIWLDKGVIRADGNPKKVTEQYKESVPERKPRAQKRLDIEKTETTITDETIVKAENIGVRYHINKEDFWALKENSFSIKEGEVVGIIGHNGAGKSTLCKLMTNILTPDEGKLELNGETTSLLGYGTGFNTQLTGRDNIYLNGMLLGISKKKIDEDYEQIVEFSGIRRAIDQPVKNYSSGMQARLGFSIAATLKPDIFILDEALSTGDIAFKQKASEKIQEMIEMAKCVIIVSHSMSFVEKICTRVIWMDQGRILYDGDPGEAISRYKEKYNVKKKTRLKTRKK
;
A
#
# COMPACT_ATOMS: atom_id res chain seq x y z
N MET A 1 -34.41 22.95 24.56
CA MET A 1 -34.29 22.96 23.08
C MET A 1 -33.99 21.52 22.63
N SER A 2 -34.88 20.91 21.82
CA SER A 2 -34.65 19.55 21.33
C SER A 2 -33.44 19.51 20.39
N GLU A 3 -32.71 18.40 20.34
CA GLU A 3 -31.58 18.18 19.47
C GLU A 3 -31.90 18.50 17.97
N GLN A 4 -33.15 18.40 17.59
CA GLN A 4 -33.65 18.75 16.26
C GLN A 4 -33.62 20.28 15.98
N GLN A 5 -33.94 21.14 16.96
CA GLN A 5 -33.89 22.61 16.80
C GLN A 5 -32.47 23.19 16.79
N ALA A 6 -31.49 22.49 17.40
CA ALA A 6 -30.08 22.84 17.35
C ALA A 6 -29.43 22.47 16.00
N ALA A 7 -29.99 21.54 15.24
CA ALA A 7 -29.49 21.11 13.93
C ALA A 7 -29.91 22.06 12.78
N GLU A 8 -31.06 22.77 12.92
CA GLU A 8 -31.59 23.66 11.87
C GLU A 8 -30.79 24.97 11.70
N ASN A 9 -29.94 25.33 12.65
CA ASN A 9 -29.17 26.58 12.62
C ASN A 9 -27.70 26.44 12.26
N ARG A 10 -27.26 25.22 11.82
CA ARG A 10 -25.86 25.00 11.42
C ARG A 10 -25.63 25.39 9.96
N GLU A 11 -24.52 26.06 9.68
CA GLU A 11 -24.09 26.43 8.34
C GLU A 11 -23.82 25.12 7.54
N VAL A 12 -24.57 24.94 6.43
CA VAL A 12 -24.40 23.79 5.53
C VAL A 12 -23.20 24.03 4.63
N VAL A 13 -22.21 23.14 4.71
CA VAL A 13 -20.98 23.17 3.91
C VAL A 13 -21.08 22.24 2.70
N ILE A 14 -21.74 21.10 2.86
CA ILE A 14 -22.00 20.14 1.80
C ILE A 14 -23.47 19.79 1.79
N GLU A 15 -24.12 19.81 0.63
CA GLU A 15 -25.46 19.27 0.43
C GLU A 15 -25.49 18.37 -0.80
N ALA A 16 -25.83 17.11 -0.58
CA ALA A 16 -26.04 16.09 -1.59
C ALA A 16 -27.52 15.74 -1.65
N LYS A 17 -28.14 15.75 -2.84
CA LYS A 17 -29.53 15.35 -3.05
C LYS A 17 -29.64 14.38 -4.21
N ASN A 18 -30.07 13.16 -3.89
CA ASN A 18 -30.32 12.07 -4.85
C ASN A 18 -29.14 11.84 -5.80
N LEU A 19 -27.90 11.94 -5.28
CA LEU A 19 -26.69 11.76 -6.09
C LEU A 19 -26.60 10.34 -6.62
N GLY A 20 -26.32 10.22 -7.92
CA GLY A 20 -26.03 8.97 -8.59
C GLY A 20 -24.83 9.09 -9.53
N VAL A 21 -24.07 8.00 -9.60
CA VAL A 21 -22.98 7.81 -10.57
C VAL A 21 -23.12 6.44 -11.20
N LYS A 22 -23.01 6.34 -12.50
CA LYS A 22 -23.06 5.10 -13.26
C LYS A 22 -21.77 4.88 -14.05
N PHE A 23 -21.32 3.64 -14.10
CA PHE A 23 -20.25 3.19 -14.97
C PHE A 23 -20.82 2.17 -15.97
N HIS A 24 -20.47 2.31 -17.23
CA HIS A 24 -20.80 1.33 -18.24
C HIS A 24 -19.74 0.25 -18.29
N THR A 25 -20.13 -1.02 -18.10
CA THR A 25 -19.26 -2.19 -18.22
C THR A 25 -19.14 -2.60 -19.70
N GLY A 26 -18.58 -1.75 -20.54
CA GLY A 26 -18.24 -2.05 -21.92
C GLY A 26 -16.74 -1.91 -22.14
N ASN A 27 -16.17 -2.64 -23.09
CA ASN A 27 -14.77 -2.50 -23.50
C ASN A 27 -14.53 -1.08 -24.03
N ARG A 28 -14.13 -0.16 -23.14
CA ARG A 28 -13.62 1.15 -23.53
C ARG A 28 -12.19 1.00 -24.03
N THR A 29 -12.05 0.75 -25.33
CA THR A 29 -10.90 1.26 -26.09
C THR A 29 -11.18 2.73 -26.39
N ASP A 30 -11.16 3.58 -25.37
CA ASP A 30 -11.27 5.02 -25.57
C ASP A 30 -9.92 5.58 -26.01
N ASP A 31 -9.66 5.44 -27.32
CA ASP A 31 -8.76 6.34 -28.02
C ASP A 31 -9.51 7.67 -28.19
N TYR A 32 -8.91 8.80 -27.80
CA TYR A 32 -9.48 10.16 -27.89
C TYR A 32 -10.07 10.47 -29.28
N LYS A 33 -9.57 9.81 -30.34
CA LYS A 33 -10.08 9.90 -31.69
C LYS A 33 -11.44 9.23 -31.89
N SER A 34 -11.71 8.13 -31.18
CA SER A 34 -13.00 7.43 -31.27
C SER A 34 -14.11 8.16 -30.53
N PHE A 35 -13.77 8.85 -29.41
CA PHE A 35 -14.71 9.70 -28.67
C PHE A 35 -15.17 10.91 -29.52
N ALA A 36 -14.24 11.61 -30.17
CA ALA A 36 -14.55 12.76 -31.03
C ALA A 36 -15.39 12.38 -32.22
N LEU A 37 -15.16 11.22 -32.86
CA LEU A 37 -15.93 10.72 -34.01
C LEU A 37 -17.37 10.31 -33.63
N ARG A 38 -17.58 9.76 -32.42
CA ARG A 38 -18.92 9.37 -31.92
C ARG A 38 -19.77 10.60 -31.56
N PHE A 39 -19.15 11.66 -31.01
CA PHE A 39 -19.85 12.92 -30.73
C PHE A 39 -20.41 13.60 -31.98
N ILE A 40 -19.71 13.44 -33.12
CA ILE A 40 -20.12 13.98 -34.42
C ILE A 40 -21.24 13.14 -35.05
N LYS A 41 -21.28 11.81 -34.81
CA LYS A 41 -22.21 10.90 -35.51
C LYS A 41 -23.51 10.59 -34.76
N ARG A 42 -23.72 11.04 -33.50
CA ARG A 42 -24.93 10.73 -32.70
C ARG A 42 -25.33 9.24 -32.69
N GLU A 43 -24.39 8.32 -32.83
CA GLU A 43 -24.69 6.89 -32.79
C GLU A 43 -24.77 6.38 -31.33
N LYS A 44 -25.89 5.72 -31.00
CA LYS A 44 -26.00 4.93 -29.74
C LYS A 44 -25.06 3.74 -29.82
N ASP A 45 -24.27 3.52 -28.76
CA ASP A 45 -23.35 2.40 -28.67
C ASP A 45 -24.13 1.07 -28.58
N PRO A 46 -24.06 0.20 -29.61
CA PRO A 46 -24.77 -1.08 -29.59
C PRO A 46 -24.18 -2.08 -28.57
N ASN A 47 -23.01 -1.77 -27.97
CA ASN A 47 -22.34 -2.57 -26.94
C ASN A 47 -22.36 -1.91 -25.56
N ALA A 48 -23.33 -1.05 -25.26
CA ALA A 48 -23.55 -0.52 -23.95
C ALA A 48 -23.92 -1.68 -22.99
N GLY A 49 -22.91 -2.31 -22.36
CA GLY A 49 -23.12 -3.29 -21.32
C GLY A 49 -23.96 -2.72 -20.17
N GLU A 50 -24.49 -3.59 -19.32
CA GLU A 50 -25.30 -3.20 -18.16
C GLU A 50 -24.63 -2.08 -17.37
N ALA A 51 -25.37 -1.01 -17.10
CA ALA A 51 -24.88 0.10 -16.28
C ALA A 51 -24.74 -0.34 -14.83
N PHE A 52 -23.53 -0.27 -14.31
CA PHE A 52 -23.27 -0.50 -12.90
C PHE A 52 -23.33 0.83 -12.14
N TRP A 53 -24.13 0.87 -11.07
CA TRP A 53 -24.30 2.04 -10.21
C TRP A 53 -23.50 1.88 -8.91
N PRO A 54 -22.30 2.42 -8.81
CA PRO A 54 -21.55 2.42 -7.55
C PRO A 54 -22.16 3.34 -6.49
N LEU A 55 -22.95 4.35 -6.91
CA LEU A 55 -23.74 5.22 -6.05
C LEU A 55 -25.09 5.48 -6.70
N ARG A 56 -26.14 5.44 -5.89
CA ARG A 56 -27.51 5.73 -6.33
C ARG A 56 -28.33 6.31 -5.18
N ASP A 57 -29.04 7.41 -5.48
CA ASP A 57 -29.95 8.07 -4.53
C ASP A 57 -29.30 8.45 -3.20
N LEU A 58 -28.07 9.01 -3.27
CA LEU A 58 -27.32 9.42 -2.12
C LEU A 58 -27.71 10.83 -1.68
N SER A 59 -28.31 10.99 -0.49
CA SER A 59 -28.72 12.28 0.06
C SER A 59 -28.18 12.45 1.47
N PHE A 60 -27.41 13.51 1.69
CA PHE A 60 -26.91 13.90 3.01
C PHE A 60 -26.49 15.37 3.04
N LYS A 61 -26.36 15.93 4.25
CA LYS A 61 -25.78 17.27 4.48
C LYS A 61 -24.55 17.13 5.34
N GLY A 62 -23.60 18.02 5.16
CA GLY A 62 -22.43 18.17 6.01
C GLY A 62 -22.38 19.59 6.55
N TYR A 63 -22.02 19.75 7.81
CA TYR A 63 -22.12 21.01 8.54
C TYR A 63 -20.74 21.55 8.95
N LYS A 64 -20.64 22.86 9.10
CA LYS A 64 -19.45 23.51 9.61
C LYS A 64 -19.11 23.05 11.01
N GLY A 65 -17.82 22.76 11.25
CA GLY A 65 -17.29 22.22 12.50
C GLY A 65 -17.55 20.74 12.71
N GLU A 66 -18.13 20.03 11.71
CA GLU A 66 -18.47 18.61 11.81
C GLU A 66 -17.32 17.71 11.32
N ILE A 67 -17.04 16.65 12.06
CA ILE A 67 -16.26 15.51 11.58
C ILE A 67 -17.25 14.41 11.18
N LEU A 68 -17.53 14.31 9.89
CA LEU A 68 -18.43 13.32 9.31
C LEU A 68 -17.68 12.06 8.91
N GLY A 69 -17.97 10.93 9.56
CA GLY A 69 -17.38 9.64 9.20
C GLY A 69 -18.20 8.92 8.12
N ILE A 70 -17.52 8.26 7.18
CA ILE A 70 -18.15 7.36 6.20
C ILE A 70 -17.57 5.96 6.40
N ILE A 71 -18.44 5.02 6.76
CA ILE A 71 -18.10 3.60 6.96
C ILE A 71 -18.83 2.71 5.96
N GLY A 72 -18.34 1.49 5.73
CA GLY A 72 -18.94 0.50 4.84
C GLY A 72 -17.93 -0.53 4.36
N SER A 73 -18.42 -1.61 3.77
CA SER A 73 -17.58 -2.67 3.18
C SER A 73 -16.76 -2.18 1.98
N ASN A 74 -15.79 -2.99 1.54
CA ASN A 74 -15.08 -2.71 0.28
C ASN A 74 -16.08 -2.79 -0.88
N GLY A 75 -16.00 -1.81 -1.80
CA GLY A 75 -16.95 -1.71 -2.91
C GLY A 75 -18.29 -1.05 -2.56
N SER A 76 -18.48 -0.53 -1.33
CA SER A 76 -19.74 0.14 -0.95
C SER A 76 -19.93 1.52 -1.58
N GLY A 77 -18.91 2.09 -2.24
CA GLY A 77 -18.96 3.40 -2.91
C GLY A 77 -18.24 4.53 -2.18
N LYS A 78 -17.57 4.30 -1.03
CA LYS A 78 -16.90 5.35 -0.23
C LYS A 78 -15.92 6.20 -1.05
N THR A 79 -15.01 5.55 -1.77
CA THR A 79 -14.03 6.25 -2.64
C THR A 79 -14.71 7.03 -3.76
N THR A 80 -15.84 6.54 -4.27
CA THR A 80 -16.63 7.22 -5.32
C THR A 80 -17.25 8.50 -4.76
N VAL A 81 -17.83 8.47 -3.55
CA VAL A 81 -18.33 9.66 -2.85
C VAL A 81 -17.19 10.68 -2.67
N CYS A 82 -16.03 10.26 -2.18
CA CYS A 82 -14.90 11.16 -1.98
C CYS A 82 -14.42 11.81 -3.30
N LYS A 83 -14.37 11.04 -4.39
CA LYS A 83 -14.00 11.57 -5.72
C LYS A 83 -15.02 12.58 -6.24
N MET A 84 -16.31 12.37 -5.99
CA MET A 84 -17.34 13.34 -6.36
C MET A 84 -17.24 14.62 -5.55
N LEU A 85 -17.09 14.51 -4.23
CA LEU A 85 -16.92 15.66 -3.35
C LEU A 85 -15.67 16.49 -3.67
N SER A 86 -14.62 15.84 -4.17
CA SER A 86 -13.38 16.49 -4.62
C SER A 86 -13.45 17.03 -6.05
N GLY A 87 -14.58 16.90 -6.76
CA GLY A 87 -14.71 17.34 -8.15
C GLY A 87 -13.91 16.49 -9.17
N ILE A 88 -13.33 15.35 -8.75
CA ILE A 88 -12.59 14.43 -9.62
C ILE A 88 -13.55 13.60 -10.49
N LEU A 89 -14.75 13.36 -10.00
CA LEU A 89 -15.78 12.57 -10.67
C LEU A 89 -17.08 13.38 -10.73
N GLU A 90 -17.61 13.54 -11.93
CA GLU A 90 -18.90 14.18 -12.14
C GLU A 90 -20.06 13.25 -11.78
N LYS A 91 -21.16 13.84 -11.34
CA LYS A 91 -22.41 13.13 -11.07
C LYS A 91 -23.18 12.88 -12.37
N ASP A 92 -23.88 11.75 -12.46
CA ASP A 92 -24.85 11.48 -13.53
C ASP A 92 -26.27 11.90 -13.15
N GLU A 93 -26.61 11.85 -11.82
CA GLU A 93 -27.94 12.20 -11.28
C GLU A 93 -27.81 13.01 -10.01
N GLY A 94 -28.86 13.80 -9.70
CA GLY A 94 -28.99 14.56 -8.47
C GLY A 94 -28.29 15.91 -8.44
N GLU A 95 -28.21 16.48 -7.27
CA GLU A 95 -27.58 17.79 -7.02
C GLU A 95 -26.47 17.65 -5.95
N LEU A 96 -25.36 18.34 -6.18
CA LEU A 96 -24.25 18.44 -5.22
C LEU A 96 -23.83 19.89 -5.07
N MET A 97 -23.90 20.41 -3.85
CA MET A 97 -23.40 21.72 -3.45
C MET A 97 -22.23 21.50 -2.48
N VAL A 98 -21.11 22.16 -2.76
CA VAL A 98 -19.91 22.12 -1.90
C VAL A 98 -19.42 23.56 -1.72
N ASN A 99 -19.53 24.07 -0.51
CA ASN A 99 -19.18 25.45 -0.15
C ASN A 99 -17.80 25.50 0.49
N GLY A 100 -16.76 25.48 -0.32
CA GLY A 100 -15.36 25.58 0.11
C GLY A 100 -14.42 24.75 -0.73
N ARG A 101 -13.11 24.99 -0.56
CA ARG A 101 -12.07 24.23 -1.23
C ARG A 101 -11.90 22.88 -0.56
N VAL A 102 -12.06 21.82 -1.35
CA VAL A 102 -11.88 20.44 -0.90
C VAL A 102 -10.46 19.97 -1.16
N SER A 103 -9.81 19.45 -0.15
CA SER A 103 -8.58 18.69 -0.32
C SER A 103 -8.76 17.24 0.17
N ALA A 104 -8.41 16.30 -0.70
CA ALA A 104 -8.54 14.90 -0.43
C ALA A 104 -7.16 14.26 -0.27
N LEU A 105 -6.84 13.79 0.93
CA LEU A 105 -5.54 13.19 1.24
C LEU A 105 -5.42 11.71 0.85
N PHE A 106 -6.41 11.12 0.16
CA PHE A 106 -6.36 9.76 -0.34
C PHE A 106 -5.61 9.62 -1.68
N SER A 107 -5.35 10.72 -2.38
CA SER A 107 -4.68 10.73 -3.69
C SER A 107 -3.22 11.21 -3.63
N MET A 108 -2.54 11.00 -2.50
CA MET A 108 -1.16 11.44 -2.32
C MET A 108 -0.23 10.86 -3.37
N GLY A 109 0.38 11.73 -4.17
CA GLY A 109 1.28 11.32 -5.26
C GLY A 109 0.59 10.77 -6.50
N MET A 110 -0.74 10.83 -6.61
CA MET A 110 -1.43 10.65 -7.90
C MET A 110 -1.02 11.79 -8.83
N GLY A 111 -0.68 11.42 -10.06
CA GLY A 111 -0.22 12.39 -11.07
C GLY A 111 1.27 12.73 -11.01
N PHE A 112 2.07 12.07 -10.17
CA PHE A 112 3.52 12.24 -10.25
C PHE A 112 4.04 11.66 -11.57
N ASP A 113 4.74 12.51 -12.31
CA ASP A 113 5.51 12.09 -13.47
C ASP A 113 6.85 11.50 -12.99
N LYS A 114 7.14 10.30 -13.46
CA LYS A 114 8.34 9.54 -13.05
C LYS A 114 9.64 10.19 -13.55
N GLU A 115 9.58 10.92 -14.65
CA GLU A 115 10.75 11.57 -15.27
C GLU A 115 11.06 12.92 -14.62
N LEU A 116 10.07 13.56 -14.01
CA LEU A 116 10.23 14.82 -13.30
C LEU A 116 10.86 14.63 -11.92
N THR A 117 11.61 15.64 -11.47
CA THR A 117 12.16 15.69 -10.12
C THR A 117 11.07 15.77 -9.05
N GLY A 118 11.40 15.51 -7.78
CA GLY A 118 10.47 15.69 -6.69
C GLY A 118 9.98 17.13 -6.56
N ARG A 119 10.84 18.11 -6.81
CA ARG A 119 10.49 19.53 -6.83
C ARG A 119 9.48 19.86 -7.92
N GLU A 120 9.73 19.44 -9.16
CA GLU A 120 8.80 19.64 -10.27
C GLU A 120 7.48 18.93 -10.04
N ASN A 121 7.51 17.71 -9.46
CA ASN A 121 6.29 17.01 -9.07
C ASN A 121 5.54 17.71 -7.92
N ALA A 122 6.22 18.40 -7.00
CA ALA A 122 5.55 19.21 -5.99
C ALA A 122 4.75 20.36 -6.64
N TYR A 123 5.30 21.03 -7.65
CA TYR A 123 4.58 22.03 -8.43
C TYR A 123 3.42 21.40 -9.20
N LEU A 124 3.67 20.32 -9.96
CA LEU A 124 2.65 19.64 -10.73
C LEU A 124 1.48 19.18 -9.85
N ASN A 125 1.78 18.50 -8.76
CA ASN A 125 0.76 18.00 -7.82
C ASN A 125 0.02 19.14 -7.11
N GLY A 126 0.72 20.20 -6.67
CA GLY A 126 0.11 21.37 -6.07
C GLY A 126 -0.86 22.07 -7.03
N MET A 127 -0.47 22.26 -8.30
CA MET A 127 -1.34 22.86 -9.32
C MET A 127 -2.55 21.95 -9.63
N MET A 128 -2.38 20.64 -9.69
CA MET A 128 -3.50 19.69 -9.85
C MET A 128 -4.48 19.73 -8.66
N LEU A 129 -3.99 20.08 -7.47
CA LEU A 129 -4.81 20.29 -6.28
C LEU A 129 -5.41 21.71 -6.19
N GLY A 130 -5.22 22.52 -7.24
CA GLY A 130 -5.80 23.87 -7.34
C GLY A 130 -5.01 24.99 -6.67
N ILE A 131 -3.71 24.75 -6.33
CA ILE A 131 -2.83 25.80 -5.79
C ILE A 131 -2.19 26.54 -6.96
N SER A 132 -2.15 27.88 -6.90
CA SER A 132 -1.40 28.68 -7.86
C SER A 132 0.12 28.43 -7.73
N LYS A 133 0.84 28.57 -8.84
CA LYS A 133 2.31 28.44 -8.85
C LYS A 133 2.99 29.37 -7.86
N ASP A 134 2.49 30.60 -7.74
CA ASP A 134 3.05 31.61 -6.82
C ASP A 134 2.90 31.15 -5.36
N ARG A 135 1.74 30.60 -5.02
CA ARG A 135 1.51 30.07 -3.68
C ARG A 135 2.39 28.84 -3.39
N ILE A 136 2.66 27.99 -4.37
CA ILE A 136 3.58 26.86 -4.21
C ILE A 136 5.01 27.38 -3.97
N ASN A 137 5.42 28.46 -4.66
CA ASN A 137 6.73 29.09 -4.44
C ASN A 137 6.93 29.53 -2.99
N GLU A 138 5.88 30.00 -2.32
CA GLU A 138 5.95 30.39 -0.91
C GLU A 138 6.22 29.23 0.03
N PHE A 139 5.79 28.00 -0.32
CA PHE A 139 5.87 26.82 0.54
C PHE A 139 6.86 25.77 0.08
N ILE A 140 7.55 25.93 -1.04
CA ILE A 140 8.39 24.88 -1.61
C ILE A 140 9.53 24.47 -0.67
N ASP A 141 10.07 25.41 0.09
CA ASP A 141 11.13 25.15 1.06
C ASP A 141 10.57 24.45 2.30
N ASP A 142 9.37 24.81 2.75
CA ASP A 142 8.67 24.14 3.85
C ASP A 142 8.32 22.68 3.45
N ILE A 143 7.85 22.48 2.20
CA ILE A 143 7.61 21.14 1.63
C ILE A 143 8.90 20.32 1.62
N HIS A 144 10.02 20.93 1.23
CA HIS A 144 11.34 20.30 1.23
C HIS A 144 11.73 19.86 2.65
N GLU A 145 11.69 20.74 3.61
CA GLU A 145 12.04 20.46 5.01
C GLU A 145 11.11 19.42 5.62
N PHE A 146 9.81 19.61 5.44
CA PHE A 146 8.80 18.70 6.00
C PHE A 146 8.91 17.29 5.43
N SER A 147 9.11 17.14 4.12
CA SER A 147 9.25 15.83 3.46
C SER A 147 10.48 15.07 3.94
N GLY A 148 11.53 15.78 4.37
CA GLY A 148 12.80 15.20 4.79
C GLY A 148 13.50 14.41 3.66
N LEU A 149 13.26 14.79 2.41
CA LEU A 149 13.86 14.13 1.24
C LEU A 149 15.29 14.60 0.99
N GLY A 150 15.67 15.78 1.53
CA GLY A 150 17.00 16.33 1.34
C GLY A 150 17.37 16.46 -0.15
N LYS A 151 18.58 16.06 -0.53
CA LYS A 151 19.07 16.10 -1.91
C LYS A 151 18.23 15.27 -2.91
N PHE A 152 17.35 14.39 -2.43
CA PHE A 152 16.48 13.62 -3.32
C PHE A 152 15.37 14.48 -3.93
N LEU A 153 15.00 15.63 -3.34
CA LEU A 153 13.96 16.49 -3.90
C LEU A 153 14.25 16.91 -5.34
N ASP A 154 15.53 17.10 -5.68
CA ASP A 154 15.97 17.52 -6.99
C ASP A 154 16.35 16.32 -7.91
N ARG A 155 15.91 15.11 -7.59
CA ARG A 155 16.07 13.88 -8.40
C ARG A 155 14.76 13.42 -9.00
N PRO A 156 14.78 12.76 -10.17
CA PRO A 156 13.60 12.17 -10.80
C PRO A 156 12.88 11.18 -9.88
N THR A 157 11.54 11.25 -9.83
CA THR A 157 10.75 10.43 -8.91
C THR A 157 10.71 8.95 -9.28
N LYS A 158 11.22 8.55 -10.45
CA LYS A 158 11.49 7.13 -10.77
C LYS A 158 12.50 6.49 -9.81
N THR A 159 13.37 7.28 -9.20
CA THR A 159 14.36 6.80 -8.21
C THR A 159 13.80 6.72 -6.78
N TYR A 160 12.56 7.16 -6.56
CA TYR A 160 11.95 7.21 -5.25
C TYR A 160 11.34 5.86 -4.84
N SER A 161 11.50 5.49 -3.58
CA SER A 161 10.69 4.45 -2.97
C SER A 161 9.22 4.89 -2.85
N SER A 162 8.31 3.93 -2.65
CA SER A 162 6.89 4.24 -2.38
C SER A 162 6.72 5.17 -1.17
N GLY A 163 7.52 4.97 -0.12
CA GLY A 163 7.53 5.83 1.06
C GLY A 163 7.99 7.26 0.77
N MET A 164 9.00 7.46 -0.09
CA MET A 164 9.45 8.79 -0.50
C MET A 164 8.38 9.53 -1.29
N LYS A 165 7.68 8.82 -2.20
CA LYS A 165 6.55 9.40 -2.96
C LYS A 165 5.41 9.79 -2.04
N ALA A 166 5.04 8.93 -1.09
CA ALA A 166 4.01 9.20 -0.10
C ALA A 166 4.37 10.42 0.78
N ARG A 167 5.64 10.52 1.23
CA ARG A 167 6.13 11.67 2.01
C ARG A 167 6.04 12.96 1.22
N LEU A 168 6.48 12.97 -0.05
CA LEU A 168 6.37 14.17 -0.90
C LEU A 168 4.90 14.57 -1.12
N GLY A 169 4.05 13.61 -1.54
CA GLY A 169 2.63 13.88 -1.77
C GLY A 169 1.91 14.39 -0.53
N PHE A 170 2.19 13.82 0.64
CA PHE A 170 1.66 14.32 1.91
C PHE A 170 2.18 15.73 2.21
N SER A 171 3.47 16.00 2.02
CA SER A 171 4.07 17.31 2.29
C SER A 171 3.44 18.40 1.44
N VAL A 172 3.17 18.13 0.16
CA VAL A 172 2.45 19.07 -0.72
C VAL A 172 1.04 19.29 -0.21
N ALA A 173 0.28 18.22 0.02
CA ALA A 173 -1.11 18.30 0.45
C ALA A 173 -1.28 18.94 1.84
N ALA A 174 -0.31 18.76 2.74
CA ALA A 174 -0.33 19.32 4.10
C ALA A 174 -0.12 20.84 4.15
N HIS A 175 0.34 21.47 3.08
CA HIS A 175 0.49 22.94 2.96
C HIS A 175 -0.69 23.62 2.25
N LEU A 176 -1.77 22.85 1.92
CA LEU A 176 -2.96 23.36 1.22
C LEU A 176 -3.89 24.06 2.13
N GLU A 177 -3.98 24.21 3.30
CA GLU A 177 -5.03 24.81 4.15
C GLU A 177 -6.45 24.64 3.55
N PRO A 178 -6.96 23.39 3.47
CA PRO A 178 -8.29 23.12 2.91
C PRO A 178 -9.40 23.62 3.84
N GLU A 179 -10.50 24.09 3.23
CA GLU A 179 -11.71 24.39 3.99
C GLU A 179 -12.48 23.11 4.32
N ILE A 180 -12.48 22.16 3.40
CA ILE A 180 -13.07 20.82 3.58
C ILE A 180 -11.97 19.77 3.39
N LEU A 181 -11.72 19.00 4.42
CA LEU A 181 -10.65 17.99 4.46
C LEU A 181 -11.23 16.58 4.35
N ILE A 182 -10.84 15.83 3.32
CA ILE A 182 -11.20 14.42 3.18
C ILE A 182 -10.00 13.54 3.55
N LEU A 183 -10.17 12.71 4.57
CA LEU A 183 -9.17 11.81 5.10
C LEU A 183 -9.54 10.36 4.81
N ASP A 184 -8.57 9.57 4.31
CA ASP A 184 -8.68 8.11 4.24
C ASP A 184 -7.70 7.47 5.23
N GLU A 185 -8.11 6.39 5.88
CA GLU A 185 -7.31 5.65 6.87
C GLU A 185 -5.95 5.15 6.33
N ALA A 186 -5.76 5.13 5.00
CA ALA A 186 -4.54 4.65 4.33
C ALA A 186 -3.28 5.53 4.54
N LEU A 187 -3.26 6.45 5.49
CA LEU A 187 -2.11 7.31 5.82
C LEU A 187 -0.94 6.60 6.51
N ASN A 188 -0.67 5.35 6.16
CA ASN A 188 0.50 4.62 6.63
C ASN A 188 1.76 5.06 5.86
N THR A 189 2.44 6.08 6.37
CA THR A 189 3.67 6.64 5.79
C THR A 189 4.94 5.85 6.12
N GLY A 190 4.84 4.62 6.56
CA GLY A 190 5.96 3.64 6.68
C GLY A 190 7.18 4.02 7.53
N ASP A 191 7.42 5.30 7.81
CA ASP A 191 8.56 5.81 8.58
C ASP A 191 8.06 6.41 9.91
N ALA A 192 8.52 5.84 11.02
CA ALA A 192 8.09 6.25 12.36
C ALA A 192 8.43 7.73 12.69
N SER A 193 9.50 8.29 12.11
CA SER A 193 9.91 9.68 12.36
C SER A 193 9.07 10.67 11.56
N PHE A 194 8.74 10.35 10.32
CA PHE A 194 7.84 11.14 9.49
C PHE A 194 6.40 10.98 9.98
N GLY A 195 6.01 9.77 10.41
CA GLY A 195 4.67 9.48 10.91
C GLY A 195 4.24 10.38 12.07
N GLN A 196 5.14 10.71 13.00
CA GLN A 196 4.82 11.64 14.09
C GLN A 196 4.60 13.08 13.58
N ARG A 197 5.46 13.57 12.68
CA ARG A 197 5.29 14.92 12.09
C ARG A 197 4.03 15.02 11.25
N ALA A 198 3.74 13.97 10.49
CA ALA A 198 2.51 13.87 9.69
C ALA A 198 1.26 13.87 10.58
N ALA A 199 1.28 13.13 11.70
CA ALA A 199 0.17 13.12 12.66
C ALA A 199 -0.04 14.50 13.33
N ASP A 200 1.04 15.18 13.72
CA ASP A 200 0.97 16.51 14.32
C ASP A 200 0.40 17.53 13.30
N LYS A 201 0.87 17.48 12.04
CA LYS A 201 0.37 18.34 10.97
C LYS A 201 -1.07 18.04 10.59
N MET A 202 -1.45 16.76 10.59
CA MET A 202 -2.83 16.34 10.37
C MET A 202 -3.77 16.90 11.41
N LYS A 203 -3.36 16.89 12.70
CA LYS A 203 -4.15 17.47 13.78
C LYS A 203 -4.37 18.96 13.57
N GLU A 204 -3.32 19.69 13.17
CA GLU A 204 -3.43 21.12 12.82
C GLU A 204 -4.43 21.36 11.67
N LEU A 205 -4.38 20.54 10.61
CA LEU A 205 -5.29 20.66 9.46
C LEU A 205 -6.74 20.39 9.85
N VAL A 206 -6.98 19.37 10.69
CA VAL A 206 -8.32 19.03 11.20
C VAL A 206 -8.89 20.20 12.06
N GLU A 207 -8.06 20.81 12.90
CA GLU A 207 -8.48 21.94 13.75
C GLU A 207 -8.80 23.21 12.93
N LYS A 208 -8.13 23.41 11.79
CA LYS A 208 -8.34 24.59 10.91
C LYS A 208 -9.46 24.39 9.89
N ALA A 209 -9.80 23.16 9.55
CA ALA A 209 -10.79 22.85 8.52
C ALA A 209 -12.21 23.29 8.95
N LYS A 210 -12.99 23.82 8.01
CA LYS A 210 -14.42 24.09 8.23
C LYS A 210 -15.23 22.82 8.44
N MET A 211 -14.83 21.73 7.75
CA MET A 211 -15.46 20.41 7.85
C MET A 211 -14.44 19.33 7.54
N VAL A 212 -14.57 18.17 8.20
CA VAL A 212 -13.73 17.00 7.93
C VAL A 212 -14.62 15.81 7.55
N ILE A 213 -14.25 15.12 6.47
CA ILE A 213 -14.83 13.84 6.08
C ILE A 213 -13.79 12.76 6.34
N LEU A 214 -14.11 11.81 7.20
CA LEU A 214 -13.24 10.70 7.57
C LEU A 214 -13.75 9.38 6.99
N VAL A 215 -13.01 8.80 6.05
CA VAL A 215 -13.29 7.45 5.54
C VAL A 215 -12.45 6.44 6.28
N THR A 216 -13.09 5.49 6.95
CA THR A 216 -12.36 4.50 7.75
C THR A 216 -13.08 3.14 7.77
N HIS A 217 -12.28 2.08 7.90
CA HIS A 217 -12.78 0.73 8.19
C HIS A 217 -12.78 0.41 9.69
N SER A 218 -12.12 1.25 10.51
CA SER A 218 -12.03 1.07 11.95
C SER A 218 -13.24 1.68 12.67
N LEU A 219 -14.21 0.86 13.01
CA LEU A 219 -15.40 1.28 13.77
C LEU A 219 -15.03 1.93 15.10
N LYS A 220 -13.95 1.44 15.75
CA LYS A 220 -13.46 2.01 17.01
C LYS A 220 -12.92 3.42 16.81
N TYR A 221 -12.18 3.65 15.72
CA TYR A 221 -11.63 4.96 15.37
C TYR A 221 -12.76 5.93 14.99
N ALA A 222 -13.70 5.48 14.16
CA ALA A 222 -14.88 6.27 13.77
C ALA A 222 -15.71 6.72 14.99
N ARG A 223 -16.00 5.80 15.92
CA ARG A 223 -16.77 6.11 17.16
C ARG A 223 -16.09 7.13 18.06
N ARG A 224 -14.77 7.20 18.04
CA ARG A 224 -14.00 8.08 18.93
C ARG A 224 -13.79 9.46 18.35
N ASN A 225 -13.73 9.57 17.01
CA ASN A 225 -13.24 10.79 16.35
C ASN A 225 -14.28 11.48 15.45
N CYS A 226 -15.45 10.87 15.22
CA CYS A 226 -16.51 11.48 14.40
C CYS A 226 -17.68 11.95 15.26
N ASP A 227 -18.26 13.09 14.87
CA ASP A 227 -19.49 13.62 15.46
C ASP A 227 -20.71 12.87 14.94
N ARG A 228 -20.67 12.45 13.68
CA ARG A 228 -21.72 11.74 12.97
C ARG A 228 -21.12 10.71 12.01
N LEU A 229 -21.85 9.60 11.78
CA LEU A 229 -21.46 8.56 10.84
C LEU A 229 -22.53 8.34 9.80
N ILE A 230 -22.10 8.16 8.57
CA ILE A 230 -22.87 7.60 7.46
C ILE A 230 -22.39 6.17 7.21
N TRP A 231 -23.29 5.20 7.25
CA TRP A 231 -23.03 3.86 6.78
C TRP A 231 -23.50 3.70 5.35
N LEU A 232 -22.52 3.48 4.45
CA LEU A 232 -22.75 3.27 3.03
C LEU A 232 -22.67 1.77 2.71
N ASP A 233 -23.69 1.23 2.06
CA ASP A 233 -23.74 -0.14 1.59
C ASP A 233 -24.29 -0.21 0.16
N LYS A 234 -23.53 -0.84 -0.74
CA LYS A 234 -23.87 -1.00 -2.17
C LYS A 234 -24.37 0.29 -2.83
N GLY A 235 -23.71 1.40 -2.53
CA GLY A 235 -23.97 2.70 -3.13
C GLY A 235 -25.13 3.49 -2.53
N VAL A 236 -25.76 3.02 -1.45
CA VAL A 236 -26.85 3.71 -0.76
C VAL A 236 -26.54 3.93 0.72
N ILE A 237 -27.11 4.98 1.32
CA ILE A 237 -27.01 5.22 2.76
C ILE A 237 -27.97 4.28 3.48
N ARG A 238 -27.44 3.44 4.38
CA ARG A 238 -28.22 2.53 5.23
C ARG A 238 -28.56 3.15 6.58
N ALA A 239 -27.64 3.95 7.11
CA ALA A 239 -27.85 4.67 8.34
C ALA A 239 -27.03 5.97 8.34
N ASP A 240 -27.54 6.99 9.00
CA ASP A 240 -26.94 8.29 9.18
C ASP A 240 -27.28 8.81 10.59
N GLY A 241 -26.26 9.19 11.37
CA GLY A 241 -26.49 9.72 12.71
C GLY A 241 -25.39 9.43 13.72
N ASN A 242 -25.79 9.23 14.97
CA ASN A 242 -24.88 9.06 16.10
C ASN A 242 -23.91 7.88 15.90
N PRO A 243 -22.58 8.10 16.09
CA PRO A 243 -21.56 7.07 15.81
C PRO A 243 -21.76 5.74 16.55
N LYS A 244 -22.26 5.77 17.77
CA LYS A 244 -22.53 4.54 18.54
C LYS A 244 -23.66 3.74 17.89
N LYS A 245 -24.80 4.39 17.61
CA LYS A 245 -25.97 3.75 17.01
C LYS A 245 -25.67 3.20 15.62
N VAL A 246 -25.02 3.99 14.75
CA VAL A 246 -24.68 3.57 13.38
C VAL A 246 -23.70 2.41 13.38
N THR A 247 -22.70 2.41 14.27
CA THR A 247 -21.75 1.29 14.37
C THR A 247 -22.36 0.02 14.95
N GLU A 248 -23.39 0.12 15.80
CA GLU A 248 -24.14 -1.03 16.30
C GLU A 248 -24.98 -1.64 15.17
N GLN A 249 -25.76 -0.85 14.45
CA GLN A 249 -26.53 -1.28 13.28
C GLN A 249 -25.63 -1.92 12.21
N TYR A 250 -24.44 -1.34 11.96
CA TYR A 250 -23.47 -1.93 11.04
C TYR A 250 -23.01 -3.31 11.51
N LYS A 251 -22.71 -3.49 12.79
CA LYS A 251 -22.31 -4.80 13.35
C LYS A 251 -23.40 -5.83 13.27
N GLU A 252 -24.66 -5.46 13.54
CA GLU A 252 -25.80 -6.36 13.45
C GLU A 252 -26.08 -6.82 12.02
N SER A 253 -25.85 -5.95 11.02
CA SER A 253 -26.07 -6.27 9.61
C SER A 253 -24.96 -7.10 8.99
N VAL A 254 -23.74 -7.01 9.52
CA VAL A 254 -22.62 -7.86 9.12
C VAL A 254 -22.67 -9.08 10.03
N PRO A 255 -22.95 -10.30 9.51
CA PRO A 255 -22.91 -11.50 10.35
C PRO A 255 -21.63 -11.48 11.16
N GLU A 256 -21.75 -11.68 12.49
CA GLU A 256 -20.61 -11.69 13.40
C GLU A 256 -19.52 -12.62 12.86
N ARG A 257 -18.64 -12.08 12.02
CA ARG A 257 -17.32 -12.66 11.91
C ARG A 257 -16.68 -12.33 13.25
N LYS A 258 -16.70 -13.30 14.19
CA LYS A 258 -15.90 -13.23 15.43
C LYS A 258 -14.64 -12.45 15.11
N PRO A 259 -14.22 -11.45 15.91
CA PRO A 259 -13.00 -10.73 15.68
C PRO A 259 -11.87 -11.77 15.73
N ARG A 260 -11.67 -12.45 14.61
CA ARG A 260 -10.40 -13.10 14.37
C ARG A 260 -9.45 -11.92 14.32
N ALA A 261 -8.65 -11.80 15.38
CA ALA A 261 -7.43 -11.02 15.35
C ALA A 261 -6.91 -11.08 13.90
N GLN A 262 -6.48 -9.94 13.33
CA GLN A 262 -5.79 -9.97 12.04
C GLN A 262 -4.69 -11.01 12.24
N LYS A 263 -5.02 -12.27 11.94
CA LYS A 263 -4.05 -13.34 12.00
C LYS A 263 -3.06 -12.97 10.92
N ARG A 264 -1.90 -12.48 11.34
CA ARG A 264 -0.67 -12.53 10.56
C ARG A 264 -0.60 -13.93 9.96
N LEU A 265 0.15 -14.10 8.91
CA LEU A 265 0.44 -15.44 8.38
C LEU A 265 0.63 -16.39 9.55
N ASP A 266 -0.23 -17.40 9.67
CA ASP A 266 -0.17 -18.40 10.73
C ASP A 266 0.85 -19.45 10.27
N ILE A 267 2.13 -19.07 10.36
CA ILE A 267 3.27 -19.93 10.07
C ILE A 267 3.74 -20.47 11.41
N GLU A 268 3.86 -21.76 11.49
CA GLU A 268 4.39 -22.46 12.67
C GLU A 268 5.89 -22.62 12.55
N LYS A 269 6.58 -22.70 13.69
CA LYS A 269 8.01 -23.02 13.71
C LYS A 269 8.17 -24.44 13.23
N THR A 270 8.84 -24.61 12.10
CA THR A 270 9.18 -25.95 11.59
C THR A 270 10.37 -26.49 12.39
N GLU A 271 10.27 -27.69 12.93
CA GLU A 271 11.42 -28.40 13.50
C GLU A 271 12.29 -28.88 12.33
N THR A 272 13.29 -28.08 11.98
CA THR A 272 14.27 -28.43 10.95
C THR A 272 15.55 -28.90 11.61
N THR A 273 16.12 -29.98 11.10
CA THR A 273 17.47 -30.41 11.51
C THR A 273 18.48 -29.59 10.73
N ILE A 274 19.23 -28.76 11.42
CA ILE A 274 20.31 -27.97 10.82
C ILE A 274 21.47 -28.90 10.53
N THR A 275 21.91 -28.96 9.29
CA THR A 275 23.08 -29.75 8.85
C THR A 275 24.31 -28.86 8.75
N ASP A 276 25.47 -29.47 8.45
CA ASP A 276 26.70 -28.72 8.20
C ASP A 276 26.85 -28.25 6.75
N GLU A 277 25.91 -28.61 5.88
CA GLU A 277 25.91 -28.20 4.48
C GLU A 277 25.62 -26.70 4.34
N THR A 278 26.52 -25.97 3.69
CA THR A 278 26.37 -24.54 3.44
C THR A 278 25.59 -24.32 2.13
N ILE A 279 24.42 -23.70 2.25
CA ILE A 279 23.53 -23.41 1.11
C ILE A 279 23.80 -22.01 0.55
N VAL A 280 24.06 -21.02 1.41
CA VAL A 280 24.42 -19.66 1.01
C VAL A 280 25.73 -19.29 1.66
N LYS A 281 26.71 -18.79 0.86
CA LYS A 281 27.98 -18.28 1.37
C LYS A 281 28.28 -16.92 0.75
N ALA A 282 28.43 -15.93 1.59
CA ALA A 282 28.80 -14.57 1.23
C ALA A 282 30.14 -14.19 1.85
N GLU A 283 31.08 -13.74 1.04
CA GLU A 283 32.43 -13.32 1.46
C GLU A 283 32.69 -11.88 1.02
N ASN A 284 32.74 -10.95 1.98
CA ASN A 284 33.01 -9.53 1.80
C ASN A 284 32.18 -8.87 0.70
N ILE A 285 30.89 -9.25 0.55
CA ILE A 285 30.05 -8.74 -0.51
C ILE A 285 29.74 -7.27 -0.30
N GLY A 286 29.85 -6.50 -1.42
CA GLY A 286 29.49 -5.10 -1.53
C GLY A 286 28.66 -4.85 -2.78
N VAL A 287 27.70 -3.91 -2.67
CA VAL A 287 26.91 -3.42 -3.82
C VAL A 287 26.92 -1.90 -3.80
N ARG A 288 27.30 -1.33 -4.92
CA ARG A 288 27.44 0.09 -5.13
C ARG A 288 26.50 0.58 -6.21
N TYR A 289 25.77 1.66 -5.92
CA TYR A 289 24.98 2.37 -6.91
C TYR A 289 25.68 3.67 -7.31
N HIS A 290 25.87 3.90 -8.59
CA HIS A 290 26.35 5.16 -9.11
C HIS A 290 25.17 6.14 -9.24
N ILE A 291 25.14 7.16 -8.40
CA ILE A 291 24.07 8.15 -8.38
C ILE A 291 24.69 9.54 -8.51
N ASN A 292 24.45 10.25 -9.64
CA ASN A 292 24.93 11.61 -9.89
C ASN A 292 26.46 11.79 -9.68
N LYS A 293 27.28 10.86 -10.18
CA LYS A 293 28.74 10.83 -10.04
C LYS A 293 29.26 10.59 -8.60
N GLU A 294 28.38 10.30 -7.65
CA GLU A 294 28.76 9.85 -6.31
C GLU A 294 28.44 8.38 -6.14
N ASP A 295 29.34 7.63 -5.52
CA ASP A 295 29.14 6.23 -5.19
C ASP A 295 28.37 6.10 -3.86
N PHE A 296 27.26 5.38 -3.90
CA PHE A 296 26.49 5.03 -2.74
C PHE A 296 26.56 3.54 -2.48
N TRP A 297 27.17 3.13 -1.39
CA TRP A 297 27.21 1.73 -0.97
C TRP A 297 25.90 1.32 -0.32
N ALA A 298 25.12 0.50 -1.02
CA ALA A 298 23.92 -0.11 -0.47
C ALA A 298 24.23 -1.32 0.41
N LEU A 299 25.31 -2.04 0.09
CA LEU A 299 25.94 -3.08 0.91
C LEU A 299 27.44 -2.86 0.91
N LYS A 300 28.08 -3.09 2.06
CA LYS A 300 29.53 -2.94 2.18
C LYS A 300 30.11 -3.94 3.17
N GLU A 301 31.09 -4.73 2.70
CA GLU A 301 31.89 -5.64 3.55
C GLU A 301 31.03 -6.60 4.38
N ASN A 302 30.07 -7.28 3.75
CA ASN A 302 29.22 -8.25 4.44
C ASN A 302 29.70 -9.68 4.20
N SER A 303 29.87 -10.44 5.27
CA SER A 303 30.23 -11.86 5.21
C SER A 303 29.30 -12.66 6.12
N PHE A 304 28.68 -13.71 5.59
CA PHE A 304 27.83 -14.64 6.32
C PHE A 304 27.71 -15.96 5.59
N SER A 305 27.24 -16.99 6.26
CA SER A 305 26.86 -18.25 5.62
C SER A 305 25.51 -18.71 6.18
N ILE A 306 24.72 -19.42 5.36
CA ILE A 306 23.45 -20.03 5.76
C ILE A 306 23.55 -21.51 5.49
N LYS A 307 23.24 -22.31 6.49
CA LYS A 307 23.28 -23.76 6.44
C LYS A 307 21.91 -24.34 6.06
N GLU A 308 21.89 -25.58 5.61
CA GLU A 308 20.66 -26.32 5.39
C GLU A 308 19.89 -26.48 6.71
N GLY A 309 18.57 -26.33 6.66
CA GLY A 309 17.66 -26.36 7.79
C GLY A 309 17.57 -25.02 8.54
N GLU A 310 18.35 -23.98 8.22
CA GLU A 310 18.24 -22.68 8.87
C GLU A 310 17.04 -21.86 8.34
N VAL A 311 16.33 -21.22 9.27
CA VAL A 311 15.36 -20.15 8.99
C VAL A 311 15.94 -18.84 9.47
N VAL A 312 16.48 -18.03 8.56
CA VAL A 312 17.24 -16.82 8.86
C VAL A 312 16.37 -15.58 8.71
N GLY A 313 16.19 -14.82 9.79
CA GLY A 313 15.51 -13.53 9.78
C GLY A 313 16.46 -12.39 9.40
N ILE A 314 16.08 -11.53 8.45
CA ILE A 314 16.81 -10.29 8.16
C ILE A 314 16.03 -9.12 8.68
N ILE A 315 16.58 -8.40 9.69
CA ILE A 315 15.95 -7.23 10.30
C ILE A 315 16.80 -5.97 10.07
N GLY A 316 16.17 -4.80 10.18
CA GLY A 316 16.83 -3.49 10.03
C GLY A 316 15.82 -2.43 9.61
N HIS A 317 16.19 -1.15 9.76
CA HIS A 317 15.34 -0.04 9.33
C HIS A 317 15.21 0.05 7.80
N ASN A 318 14.32 0.91 7.32
CA ASN A 318 14.22 1.19 5.89
C ASN A 318 15.51 1.84 5.38
N GLY A 319 16.05 1.32 4.26
CA GLY A 319 17.35 1.74 3.73
C GLY A 319 18.57 1.03 4.35
N ALA A 320 18.38 0.03 5.23
CA ALA A 320 19.48 -0.74 5.81
C ALA A 320 20.20 -1.68 4.82
N GLY A 321 19.68 -1.86 3.59
CA GLY A 321 20.27 -2.74 2.58
C GLY A 321 19.55 -4.09 2.40
N LYS A 322 18.50 -4.40 3.19
CA LYS A 322 17.79 -5.69 3.15
C LYS A 322 17.32 -6.10 1.77
N SER A 323 16.62 -5.20 1.07
CA SER A 323 16.12 -5.49 -0.29
C SER A 323 17.24 -5.65 -1.32
N THR A 324 18.38 -4.98 -1.14
CA THR A 324 19.56 -5.15 -2.00
C THR A 324 20.18 -6.53 -1.76
N LEU A 325 20.28 -6.96 -0.49
CA LEU A 325 20.76 -8.29 -0.14
C LEU A 325 19.85 -9.38 -0.74
N CYS A 326 18.53 -9.23 -0.66
CA CYS A 326 17.59 -10.17 -1.29
C CYS A 326 17.76 -10.23 -2.81
N LYS A 327 17.97 -9.08 -3.48
CA LYS A 327 18.21 -9.04 -4.93
C LYS A 327 19.52 -9.73 -5.33
N LEU A 328 20.54 -9.69 -4.51
CA LEU A 328 21.75 -10.48 -4.70
C LEU A 328 21.46 -11.97 -4.60
N MET A 329 20.77 -12.39 -3.53
CA MET A 329 20.43 -13.79 -3.31
C MET A 329 19.47 -14.38 -4.36
N THR A 330 18.74 -13.52 -5.10
CA THR A 330 17.89 -13.92 -6.23
C THR A 330 18.56 -13.76 -7.59
N ASN A 331 19.88 -13.51 -7.64
CA ASN A 331 20.63 -13.27 -8.87
C ASN A 331 20.10 -12.10 -9.75
N ILE A 332 19.26 -11.22 -9.19
CA ILE A 332 18.82 -9.98 -9.87
C ILE A 332 19.94 -8.94 -9.90
N LEU A 333 20.83 -8.99 -8.92
CA LEU A 333 22.04 -8.19 -8.86
C LEU A 333 23.26 -9.09 -8.70
N THR A 334 24.42 -8.64 -9.20
CA THR A 334 25.71 -9.23 -8.90
C THR A 334 26.46 -8.34 -7.92
N PRO A 335 27.28 -8.87 -7.00
CA PRO A 335 28.08 -8.04 -6.12
C PRO A 335 29.16 -7.29 -6.90
N ASP A 336 29.41 -6.01 -6.56
CA ASP A 336 30.54 -5.24 -7.08
C ASP A 336 31.84 -5.63 -6.40
N GLU A 337 31.78 -6.10 -5.16
CA GLU A 337 32.92 -6.59 -4.38
C GLU A 337 32.54 -7.89 -3.67
N GLY A 338 33.57 -8.75 -3.46
CA GLY A 338 33.39 -10.01 -2.77
C GLY A 338 32.80 -11.13 -3.64
N LYS A 339 32.36 -12.20 -3.00
CA LYS A 339 31.82 -13.39 -3.66
C LYS A 339 30.55 -13.88 -2.97
N LEU A 340 29.53 -14.19 -3.75
CA LEU A 340 28.30 -14.84 -3.28
C LEU A 340 28.15 -16.19 -3.99
N GLU A 341 28.04 -17.25 -3.20
CA GLU A 341 27.79 -18.61 -3.67
C GLU A 341 26.40 -19.07 -3.18
N LEU A 342 25.60 -19.58 -4.11
CA LEU A 342 24.26 -20.09 -3.85
C LEU A 342 24.19 -21.55 -4.34
N ASN A 343 23.99 -22.47 -3.41
CA ASN A 343 23.91 -23.91 -3.69
C ASN A 343 22.45 -24.36 -3.77
N GLY A 344 21.78 -23.98 -4.86
CA GLY A 344 20.40 -24.33 -5.12
C GLY A 344 19.61 -23.25 -5.85
N GLU A 345 18.39 -23.62 -6.25
CA GLU A 345 17.46 -22.68 -6.91
C GLU A 345 16.83 -21.74 -5.89
N THR A 346 16.95 -20.45 -6.14
CA THR A 346 16.40 -19.41 -5.26
C THR A 346 15.08 -18.90 -5.81
N THR A 347 14.05 -18.90 -4.98
CA THR A 347 12.79 -18.22 -5.25
C THR A 347 12.47 -17.19 -4.18
N SER A 348 12.08 -16.03 -4.64
CA SER A 348 11.66 -14.94 -3.76
C SER A 348 10.21 -14.60 -3.96
N LEU A 349 9.50 -14.53 -2.86
CA LEU A 349 8.17 -13.94 -2.83
C LEU A 349 8.23 -12.40 -2.60
N LEU A 350 9.24 -11.72 -3.14
CA LEU A 350 9.39 -10.27 -3.13
C LEU A 350 8.55 -9.65 -4.25
N GLY A 351 7.52 -8.89 -3.89
CA GLY A 351 6.77 -8.06 -4.85
C GLY A 351 5.97 -8.84 -5.90
N TYR A 352 4.97 -9.61 -5.47
CA TYR A 352 4.04 -10.31 -6.39
C TYR A 352 3.41 -9.40 -7.41
N GLY A 353 3.39 -9.85 -8.67
CA GLY A 353 2.82 -9.09 -9.77
C GLY A 353 3.70 -7.93 -10.24
N THR A 354 4.91 -7.76 -9.69
CA THR A 354 5.94 -6.94 -10.31
C THR A 354 6.42 -7.67 -11.56
N GLY A 355 6.23 -7.07 -12.73
CA GLY A 355 6.53 -7.70 -14.03
C GLY A 355 5.29 -8.11 -14.82
N PHE A 356 4.08 -7.96 -14.28
CA PHE A 356 2.88 -8.13 -15.08
C PHE A 356 2.80 -7.07 -16.18
N ASN A 357 2.59 -7.53 -17.40
CA ASN A 357 2.20 -6.64 -18.48
C ASN A 357 0.70 -6.38 -18.36
N THR A 358 0.33 -5.16 -17.97
CA THR A 358 -1.06 -4.79 -17.69
C THR A 358 -1.96 -4.82 -18.93
N GLN A 359 -1.38 -4.80 -20.12
CA GLN A 359 -2.13 -4.87 -21.40
C GLN A 359 -2.47 -6.32 -21.78
N LEU A 360 -1.74 -7.29 -21.26
CA LEU A 360 -1.96 -8.71 -21.50
C LEU A 360 -3.02 -9.27 -20.53
N THR A 361 -3.62 -10.40 -20.91
CA THR A 361 -4.58 -11.12 -20.06
C THR A 361 -3.90 -11.74 -18.83
N GLY A 362 -4.69 -12.16 -17.85
CA GLY A 362 -4.18 -12.93 -16.73
C GLY A 362 -3.53 -14.24 -17.20
N ARG A 363 -4.13 -14.90 -18.21
CA ARG A 363 -3.59 -16.09 -18.88
C ARG A 363 -2.18 -15.82 -19.42
N ASP A 364 -2.02 -14.79 -20.23
CA ASP A 364 -0.72 -14.47 -20.85
C ASP A 364 0.32 -14.11 -19.77
N ASN A 365 -0.11 -13.44 -18.70
CA ASN A 365 0.76 -13.08 -17.58
C ASN A 365 1.18 -14.31 -16.75
N ILE A 366 0.39 -15.39 -16.68
CA ILE A 366 0.83 -16.64 -16.07
C ILE A 366 2.06 -17.18 -16.81
N TYR A 367 2.00 -17.24 -18.14
CA TYR A 367 3.15 -17.69 -18.94
C TYR A 367 4.33 -16.72 -18.84
N LEU A 368 4.09 -15.43 -19.06
CA LEU A 368 5.15 -14.42 -19.03
C LEU A 368 5.85 -14.40 -17.66
N ASN A 369 5.09 -14.32 -16.58
CA ASN A 369 5.65 -14.22 -15.23
C ASN A 369 6.25 -15.56 -14.77
N GLY A 370 5.61 -16.69 -15.10
CA GLY A 370 6.16 -18.02 -14.81
C GLY A 370 7.51 -18.24 -15.48
N MET A 371 7.64 -17.88 -16.76
CA MET A 371 8.92 -17.98 -17.47
C MET A 371 10.00 -17.02 -16.91
N LEU A 372 9.61 -15.80 -16.50
CA LEU A 372 10.52 -14.87 -15.82
C LEU A 372 11.01 -15.41 -14.47
N LEU A 373 10.20 -16.22 -13.79
CA LEU A 373 10.57 -16.92 -12.57
C LEU A 373 11.35 -18.20 -12.81
N GLY A 374 11.69 -18.53 -14.07
CA GLY A 374 12.44 -19.74 -14.44
C GLY A 374 11.60 -21.01 -14.62
N ILE A 375 10.26 -20.92 -14.55
CA ILE A 375 9.38 -22.07 -14.77
C ILE A 375 9.33 -22.38 -16.28
N SER A 376 9.62 -23.63 -16.67
CA SER A 376 9.52 -24.02 -18.07
C SER A 376 8.07 -23.95 -18.57
N LYS A 377 7.88 -23.64 -19.86
CA LYS A 377 6.54 -23.57 -20.45
C LYS A 377 5.77 -24.88 -20.23
N LYS A 378 6.41 -26.03 -20.39
CA LYS A 378 5.81 -27.36 -20.15
C LYS A 378 5.25 -27.45 -18.72
N LYS A 379 6.02 -27.02 -17.72
CA LYS A 379 5.59 -27.04 -16.32
C LYS A 379 4.43 -26.06 -16.07
N ILE A 380 4.45 -24.91 -16.72
CA ILE A 380 3.32 -23.96 -16.64
C ILE A 380 2.06 -24.58 -17.24
N ASP A 381 2.16 -25.29 -18.38
CA ASP A 381 1.02 -25.97 -19.02
C ASP A 381 0.45 -27.06 -18.08
N GLU A 382 1.30 -27.80 -17.39
CA GLU A 382 0.89 -28.83 -16.41
C GLU A 382 0.18 -28.21 -15.19
N ASP A 383 0.66 -27.09 -14.67
CA ASP A 383 0.17 -26.46 -13.43
C ASP A 383 -0.88 -25.37 -13.70
N TYR A 384 -1.18 -25.03 -14.95
CA TYR A 384 -2.03 -23.89 -15.34
C TYR A 384 -3.39 -23.87 -14.61
N GLU A 385 -4.08 -25.01 -14.64
CA GLU A 385 -5.41 -25.11 -14.00
C GLU A 385 -5.32 -24.94 -12.49
N GLN A 386 -4.28 -25.48 -11.86
CA GLN A 386 -4.04 -25.32 -10.43
C GLN A 386 -3.74 -23.86 -10.06
N ILE A 387 -2.94 -23.15 -10.87
CA ILE A 387 -2.66 -21.72 -10.70
C ILE A 387 -3.95 -20.91 -10.76
N VAL A 388 -4.78 -21.14 -11.77
CA VAL A 388 -6.05 -20.43 -11.97
C VAL A 388 -7.02 -20.70 -10.82
N GLU A 389 -7.14 -21.95 -10.38
CA GLU A 389 -8.02 -22.32 -9.27
C GLU A 389 -7.55 -21.73 -7.95
N PHE A 390 -6.26 -21.82 -7.65
CA PHE A 390 -5.68 -21.26 -6.43
C PHE A 390 -5.88 -19.75 -6.35
N SER A 391 -5.68 -19.04 -7.46
CA SER A 391 -5.84 -17.58 -7.54
C SER A 391 -7.28 -17.13 -7.30
N GLY A 392 -8.28 -17.97 -7.59
CA GLY A 392 -9.70 -17.68 -7.46
C GLY A 392 -10.20 -16.58 -8.41
N ILE A 393 -9.50 -16.35 -9.54
CA ILE A 393 -9.86 -15.30 -10.52
C ILE A 393 -10.28 -15.88 -11.88
N ARG A 394 -10.70 -17.14 -11.94
CA ARG A 394 -11.08 -17.86 -13.17
C ARG A 394 -11.97 -17.04 -14.10
N ARG A 395 -12.97 -16.30 -13.56
CA ARG A 395 -13.89 -15.49 -14.35
C ARG A 395 -13.23 -14.29 -15.04
N ALA A 396 -12.09 -13.86 -14.56
CA ALA A 396 -11.37 -12.70 -15.07
C ALA A 396 -10.06 -13.08 -15.79
N ILE A 397 -9.72 -14.38 -15.88
CA ILE A 397 -8.39 -14.83 -16.33
C ILE A 397 -8.08 -14.40 -17.76
N ASP A 398 -9.08 -14.31 -18.63
CA ASP A 398 -8.96 -13.90 -20.03
C ASP A 398 -9.16 -12.37 -20.22
N GLN A 399 -9.30 -11.60 -19.13
CA GLN A 399 -9.34 -10.14 -19.19
C GLN A 399 -7.93 -9.55 -19.00
N PRO A 400 -7.65 -8.37 -19.60
CA PRO A 400 -6.40 -7.65 -19.37
C PRO A 400 -6.18 -7.32 -17.89
N VAL A 401 -4.94 -7.49 -17.42
CA VAL A 401 -4.56 -7.27 -16.01
C VAL A 401 -4.77 -5.81 -15.56
N LYS A 402 -4.82 -4.85 -16.47
CA LYS A 402 -5.19 -3.45 -16.15
C LYS A 402 -6.58 -3.33 -15.49
N ASN A 403 -7.47 -4.29 -15.73
CA ASN A 403 -8.82 -4.33 -15.15
C ASN A 403 -8.84 -5.02 -13.77
N TYR A 404 -7.71 -5.59 -13.32
CA TYR A 404 -7.63 -6.30 -12.05
C TYR A 404 -7.47 -5.33 -10.89
N SER A 405 -8.13 -5.62 -9.78
CA SER A 405 -7.80 -4.97 -8.52
C SER A 405 -6.39 -5.38 -8.06
N SER A 406 -5.76 -4.56 -7.21
CA SER A 406 -4.46 -4.90 -6.61
C SER A 406 -4.48 -6.26 -5.90
N GLY A 407 -5.61 -6.62 -5.26
CA GLY A 407 -5.81 -7.93 -4.66
C GLY A 407 -5.86 -9.08 -5.66
N MET A 408 -6.46 -8.89 -6.85
CA MET A 408 -6.47 -9.89 -7.92
C MET A 408 -5.07 -10.09 -8.50
N GLN A 409 -4.33 -8.99 -8.73
CA GLN A 409 -2.94 -9.06 -9.20
C GLN A 409 -2.04 -9.80 -8.21
N ALA A 410 -2.15 -9.46 -6.93
CA ALA A 410 -1.39 -10.10 -5.88
C ALA A 410 -1.72 -11.61 -5.76
N ARG A 411 -3.00 -11.98 -5.84
CA ARG A 411 -3.43 -13.40 -5.83
C ARG A 411 -2.86 -14.17 -7.01
N LEU A 412 -2.92 -13.60 -8.22
CA LEU A 412 -2.37 -14.24 -9.41
C LEU A 412 -0.85 -14.41 -9.30
N GLY A 413 -0.14 -13.35 -8.94
CA GLY A 413 1.32 -13.39 -8.79
C GLY A 413 1.78 -14.39 -7.74
N PHE A 414 1.09 -14.44 -6.58
CA PHE A 414 1.35 -15.46 -5.57
C PHE A 414 1.09 -16.87 -6.09
N SER A 415 -0.02 -17.10 -6.79
CA SER A 415 -0.39 -18.43 -7.29
C SER A 415 0.64 -18.98 -8.27
N ILE A 416 1.23 -18.12 -9.11
CA ILE A 416 2.32 -18.49 -10.02
C ILE A 416 3.57 -18.88 -9.23
N ALA A 417 3.98 -18.04 -8.28
CA ALA A 417 5.19 -18.29 -7.49
C ALA A 417 5.03 -19.52 -6.56
N ALA A 418 3.82 -19.81 -6.10
CA ALA A 418 3.51 -20.94 -5.23
C ALA A 418 3.61 -22.33 -5.91
N THR A 419 3.78 -22.37 -7.24
CA THR A 419 4.06 -23.63 -7.97
C THR A 419 5.55 -24.01 -7.95
N LEU A 420 6.42 -23.07 -7.53
CA LEU A 420 7.86 -23.31 -7.43
C LEU A 420 8.20 -24.14 -6.19
N LYS A 421 9.25 -24.93 -6.29
CA LYS A 421 9.84 -25.71 -5.20
C LYS A 421 11.29 -25.28 -5.02
N PRO A 422 11.53 -24.13 -4.34
CA PRO A 422 12.88 -23.60 -4.21
C PRO A 422 13.72 -24.37 -3.20
N ASP A 423 15.03 -24.47 -3.45
CA ASP A 423 16.00 -24.85 -2.44
C ASP A 423 16.21 -23.71 -1.42
N ILE A 424 16.27 -22.47 -1.92
CA ILE A 424 16.43 -21.24 -1.12
C ILE A 424 15.15 -20.42 -1.23
N PHE A 425 14.40 -20.33 -0.15
CA PHE A 425 13.11 -19.63 -0.13
C PHE A 425 13.21 -18.29 0.57
N ILE A 426 12.97 -17.18 -0.16
CA ILE A 426 13.00 -15.82 0.40
C ILE A 426 11.58 -15.27 0.55
N LEU A 427 11.19 -14.97 1.78
CA LEU A 427 9.88 -14.45 2.17
C LEU A 427 9.98 -12.99 2.63
N ASP A 428 9.18 -12.08 2.03
CA ASP A 428 9.00 -10.71 2.53
C ASP A 428 7.64 -10.57 3.23
N GLU A 429 7.62 -9.91 4.38
CA GLU A 429 6.40 -9.67 5.18
C GLU A 429 5.29 -8.93 4.42
N ALA A 430 5.59 -8.28 3.30
CA ALA A 430 4.63 -7.53 2.48
C ALA A 430 3.47 -8.37 1.88
N LEU A 431 3.24 -9.58 2.39
CA LEU A 431 2.11 -10.47 2.05
C LEU A 431 0.75 -9.95 2.53
N SER A 432 0.49 -8.65 2.38
CA SER A 432 -0.81 -8.04 2.65
C SER A 432 -1.78 -8.25 1.48
N THR A 433 -1.96 -9.50 1.07
CA THR A 433 -2.88 -9.87 0.00
C THR A 433 -4.31 -9.99 0.52
N GLY A 434 -5.10 -9.01 0.25
CA GLY A 434 -6.55 -8.94 0.09
C GLY A 434 -7.44 -9.63 1.13
N ASP A 435 -8.04 -10.69 0.73
CA ASP A 435 -9.18 -11.34 1.37
C ASP A 435 -8.72 -12.43 2.37
N ILE A 436 -9.47 -12.58 3.46
CA ILE A 436 -9.14 -13.49 4.58
C ILE A 436 -9.07 -14.96 4.13
N ALA A 437 -9.93 -15.37 3.18
CA ALA A 437 -9.95 -16.74 2.68
C ALA A 437 -8.69 -17.07 1.87
N PHE A 438 -8.24 -16.13 1.05
CA PHE A 438 -6.98 -16.29 0.31
C PHE A 438 -5.76 -16.28 1.24
N LYS A 439 -5.77 -15.45 2.28
CA LYS A 439 -4.69 -15.43 3.29
C LYS A 439 -4.50 -16.77 3.97
N GLN A 440 -5.58 -17.48 4.28
CA GLN A 440 -5.46 -18.81 4.89
C GLN A 440 -4.82 -19.80 3.93
N LYS A 441 -5.30 -19.90 2.68
CA LYS A 441 -4.71 -20.74 1.64
C LYS A 441 -3.24 -20.40 1.37
N ALA A 442 -2.92 -19.11 1.33
CA ALA A 442 -1.56 -18.64 1.14
C ALA A 442 -0.66 -19.03 2.32
N SER A 443 -1.15 -18.93 3.57
CA SER A 443 -0.38 -19.34 4.76
C SER A 443 -0.07 -20.84 4.74
N GLU A 444 -1.05 -21.66 4.42
CA GLU A 444 -0.88 -23.11 4.29
C GLU A 444 0.16 -23.43 3.21
N LYS A 445 0.09 -22.74 2.06
CA LYS A 445 1.04 -22.97 0.97
C LYS A 445 2.46 -22.48 1.29
N ILE A 446 2.58 -21.35 2.00
CA ILE A 446 3.88 -20.86 2.47
C ILE A 446 4.49 -21.82 3.49
N GLN A 447 3.67 -22.37 4.40
CA GLN A 447 4.14 -23.37 5.35
C GLN A 447 4.71 -24.60 4.63
N GLU A 448 3.99 -25.14 3.62
CA GLU A 448 4.46 -26.22 2.77
C GLU A 448 5.80 -25.87 2.08
N MET A 449 5.93 -24.64 1.53
CA MET A 449 7.17 -24.20 0.87
C MET A 449 8.34 -24.07 1.87
N ILE A 450 8.08 -23.62 3.10
CA ILE A 450 9.09 -23.57 4.16
C ILE A 450 9.60 -24.96 4.53
N GLU A 451 8.70 -25.95 4.63
CA GLU A 451 9.03 -27.32 4.97
C GLU A 451 9.82 -28.05 3.87
N MET A 452 9.63 -27.63 2.61
CA MET A 452 10.30 -28.22 1.45
C MET A 452 11.65 -27.58 1.12
N ALA A 453 11.88 -26.34 1.54
CA ALA A 453 13.08 -25.59 1.21
C ALA A 453 14.29 -26.06 2.06
N LYS A 454 15.49 -26.09 1.46
CA LYS A 454 16.73 -26.37 2.18
C LYS A 454 17.06 -25.26 3.19
N CYS A 455 16.81 -24.00 2.85
CA CYS A 455 16.89 -22.90 3.79
C CYS A 455 15.86 -21.83 3.48
N VAL A 456 15.47 -21.07 4.52
CA VAL A 456 14.47 -20.01 4.41
C VAL A 456 15.05 -18.70 4.91
N ILE A 457 14.80 -17.64 4.15
CA ILE A 457 15.22 -16.28 4.50
C ILE A 457 13.97 -15.41 4.65
N ILE A 458 13.75 -14.83 5.82
CA ILE A 458 12.58 -14.03 6.15
C ILE A 458 12.97 -12.58 6.35
N VAL A 459 12.49 -11.68 5.49
CA VAL A 459 12.64 -10.23 5.68
C VAL A 459 11.38 -9.69 6.35
N SER A 460 11.48 -9.19 7.56
CA SER A 460 10.31 -8.74 8.32
C SER A 460 10.60 -7.53 9.20
N HIS A 461 9.58 -6.69 9.33
CA HIS A 461 9.54 -5.61 10.32
C HIS A 461 8.89 -6.05 11.65
N SER A 462 8.28 -7.23 11.67
CA SER A 462 7.62 -7.79 12.85
C SER A 462 8.58 -8.58 13.71
N MET A 463 9.16 -7.93 14.70
CA MET A 463 10.12 -8.57 15.63
C MET A 463 9.54 -9.82 16.30
N SER A 464 8.25 -9.79 16.67
CA SER A 464 7.58 -10.95 17.28
C SER A 464 7.39 -12.13 16.34
N PHE A 465 7.29 -11.89 15.04
CA PHE A 465 7.21 -12.94 14.02
C PHE A 465 8.57 -13.56 13.78
N VAL A 466 9.60 -12.74 13.66
CA VAL A 466 11.00 -13.17 13.51
C VAL A 466 11.43 -14.01 14.72
N GLU A 467 11.14 -13.54 15.95
CA GLU A 467 11.48 -14.24 17.19
C GLU A 467 10.80 -15.63 17.30
N LYS A 468 9.56 -15.73 16.80
CA LYS A 468 8.79 -16.98 16.86
C LYS A 468 9.29 -18.03 15.86
N ILE A 469 9.73 -17.63 14.66
CA ILE A 469 9.89 -18.55 13.52
C ILE A 469 11.36 -18.77 13.17
N CYS A 470 12.21 -17.73 13.29
CA CYS A 470 13.58 -17.82 12.85
C CYS A 470 14.46 -18.60 13.83
N THR A 471 15.39 -19.36 13.29
CA THR A 471 16.45 -20.05 14.05
C THR A 471 17.63 -19.12 14.34
N ARG A 472 17.80 -18.10 13.45
CA ARG A 472 18.91 -17.15 13.50
C ARG A 472 18.47 -15.81 12.89
N VAL A 473 19.11 -14.71 13.30
CA VAL A 473 18.80 -13.37 12.81
C VAL A 473 20.05 -12.61 12.41
N ILE A 474 20.02 -12.04 11.21
CA ILE A 474 20.99 -11.09 10.68
C ILE A 474 20.39 -9.68 10.83
N TRP A 475 21.01 -8.84 11.64
CA TRP A 475 20.60 -7.45 11.78
C TRP A 475 21.49 -6.55 10.96
N MET A 476 20.87 -5.81 10.03
CA MET A 476 21.53 -4.89 9.11
C MET A 476 21.29 -3.43 9.48
N ASP A 477 22.30 -2.60 9.30
CA ASP A 477 22.21 -1.14 9.44
C ASP A 477 23.20 -0.47 8.48
N GLN A 478 22.75 0.53 7.70
CA GLN A 478 23.56 1.29 6.75
C GLN A 478 24.41 0.41 5.81
N GLY A 479 23.83 -0.66 5.29
CA GLY A 479 24.49 -1.56 4.35
C GLY A 479 25.46 -2.57 4.97
N ARG A 480 25.55 -2.66 6.31
CA ARG A 480 26.45 -3.58 7.01
C ARG A 480 25.67 -4.49 7.97
N ILE A 481 26.18 -5.69 8.17
CA ILE A 481 25.71 -6.60 9.24
C ILE A 481 26.28 -6.10 10.56
N LEU A 482 25.40 -5.80 11.52
CA LEU A 482 25.79 -5.38 12.86
C LEU A 482 25.75 -6.53 13.86
N TYR A 483 24.91 -7.51 13.63
CA TYR A 483 24.77 -8.69 14.47
C TYR A 483 24.26 -9.85 13.63
N ASP A 484 24.75 -11.03 13.96
CA ASP A 484 24.37 -12.30 13.34
C ASP A 484 24.36 -13.38 14.43
N GLY A 485 23.17 -13.91 14.76
CA GLY A 485 23.04 -14.88 15.85
C GLY A 485 21.60 -15.07 16.36
N ASP A 486 21.46 -15.29 17.67
CA ASP A 486 20.19 -15.58 18.33
C ASP A 486 19.12 -14.53 18.11
N PRO A 487 17.87 -14.93 17.76
CA PRO A 487 16.78 -14.00 17.49
C PRO A 487 16.43 -13.07 18.66
N GLY A 488 16.40 -13.57 19.89
CA GLY A 488 16.05 -12.80 21.09
C GLY A 488 17.10 -11.74 21.39
N GLU A 489 18.37 -12.09 21.27
CA GLU A 489 19.49 -11.17 21.46
C GLU A 489 19.55 -10.10 20.37
N ALA A 490 19.38 -10.49 19.09
CA ALA A 490 19.32 -9.55 17.97
C ALA A 490 18.22 -8.48 18.16
N ILE A 491 17.02 -8.92 18.56
CA ILE A 491 15.87 -8.05 18.79
C ILE A 491 16.09 -7.13 19.99
N SER A 492 16.68 -7.62 21.05
CA SER A 492 17.01 -6.82 22.24
C SER A 492 18.00 -5.71 21.90
N ARG A 493 19.09 -6.02 21.23
CA ARG A 493 20.11 -5.06 20.76
C ARG A 493 19.52 -4.04 19.78
N TYR A 494 18.64 -4.50 18.86
CA TYR A 494 17.92 -3.62 17.93
C TYR A 494 17.03 -2.61 18.68
N LYS A 495 16.23 -3.07 19.66
CA LYS A 495 15.37 -2.21 20.49
C LYS A 495 16.17 -1.20 21.29
N GLU A 496 17.28 -1.61 21.89
CA GLU A 496 18.15 -0.73 22.67
C GLU A 496 18.71 0.41 21.82
N LYS A 497 19.27 0.09 20.65
CA LYS A 497 19.85 1.10 19.74
C LYS A 497 18.81 2.16 19.33
N TYR A 498 17.57 1.77 19.06
CA TYR A 498 16.54 2.71 18.60
C TYR A 498 15.73 3.35 19.74
N ASN A 499 15.61 2.72 20.91
CA ASN A 499 14.97 3.32 22.09
C ASN A 499 15.85 4.37 22.79
N VAL A 500 17.16 4.19 22.81
CA VAL A 500 18.11 5.20 23.33
C VAL A 500 18.07 6.46 22.48
N LYS A 501 18.01 6.35 21.15
CA LYS A 501 17.82 7.53 20.27
C LYS A 501 16.52 8.28 20.56
N LYS A 502 15.45 7.60 20.97
CA LYS A 502 14.20 8.23 21.41
C LYS A 502 14.34 9.03 22.71
N LYS A 503 15.07 8.51 23.68
CA LYS A 503 15.33 9.18 24.98
C LYS A 503 16.27 10.40 24.83
N THR A 504 17.28 10.33 23.99
CA THR A 504 18.25 11.42 23.77
C THR A 504 17.62 12.58 22.97
N ARG A 505 16.79 12.29 21.95
CA ARG A 505 16.03 13.33 21.24
C ARG A 505 14.99 14.04 22.10
N LEU A 506 14.41 13.36 23.09
CA LEU A 506 13.49 14.00 24.07
C LEU A 506 14.24 14.89 25.08
N LYS A 507 15.50 14.60 25.40
CA LYS A 507 16.31 15.45 26.31
C LYS A 507 16.87 16.71 25.62
N THR A 508 17.21 16.64 24.33
CA THR A 508 17.68 17.80 23.54
C THR A 508 16.54 18.78 23.16
N ARG A 509 15.27 18.37 23.24
CA ARG A 509 14.12 19.25 23.04
C ARG A 509 13.61 19.93 24.33
N LYS A 510 14.21 19.65 25.49
CA LYS A 510 13.90 20.30 26.78
C LYS A 510 15.01 21.26 27.25
N LYS A 511 15.97 21.55 26.43
CA LYS A 511 16.92 22.64 26.55
C LYS A 511 16.72 23.57 25.33
#